data_c61cbc64cd4fcdd11cf0dcad9f707a31
#
_entry.id   c61cbc64cd4fcdd11cf0dcad9f707a31
#
_cell.length_a   1.000
_cell.length_b   1.000
_cell.length_c   1.000
_cell.angle_alpha   90.00
_cell.angle_beta   90.00
_cell.angle_gamma   90.00
#
_symmetry.space_group_name_H-M   'P 1'
#
loop_
_entity.id
_entity.type
_entity.pdbx_description
1 polymer ?
#
loop_
_entity_poly.entity_id
_entity_poly.type
_entity_poly.pdbx_seq_one_letter_code
_entity_poly.pdbx_strand_id
1 'polypeptide(L)' 'MLREYTIILEPDLEEGGYTVIVPALPGCVTEGDTLEEAIAMAKDAIAGYLESLKMAGGPIPEETVPPQMVKVQVAA' A
#
# COMPACT_ATOMS: atom_id res chain seq x y z
N MET A 1 15.93 0.33 -12.13
CA MET A 1 14.73 -0.41 -12.58
C MET A 1 13.52 0.06 -11.79
N LEU A 2 12.42 0.38 -12.47
CA LEU A 2 11.18 0.77 -11.84
C LEU A 2 10.34 -0.47 -11.53
N ARG A 3 9.66 -0.44 -10.39
CA ARG A 3 8.71 -1.48 -9.98
C ARG A 3 7.37 -0.83 -9.71
N GLU A 4 6.31 -1.58 -9.92
CA GLU A 4 4.97 -1.08 -9.66
C GLU A 4 4.29 -1.93 -8.59
N TYR A 5 3.63 -1.25 -7.66
CA TYR A 5 2.85 -1.90 -6.60
C TYR A 5 1.50 -1.21 -6.50
N THR A 6 0.46 -2.02 -6.38
CA THR A 6 -0.87 -1.50 -6.10
C THR A 6 -0.95 -1.07 -4.66
N ILE A 7 -1.55 0.08 -4.41
CA ILE A 7 -1.86 0.55 -3.07
C ILE A 7 -3.38 0.59 -2.90
N ILE A 8 -3.83 0.32 -1.68
CA ILE A 8 -5.23 0.44 -1.30
C ILE A 8 -5.35 1.67 -0.41
N LEU A 9 -6.24 2.56 -0.77
CA LEU A 9 -6.50 3.81 -0.04
C LEU A 9 -7.84 3.70 0.66
N GLU A 10 -7.82 3.76 1.98
CA GLU A 10 -9.04 3.72 2.78
C GLU A 10 -9.29 5.10 3.37
N PRO A 11 -10.35 5.81 2.93
CA PRO A 11 -10.65 7.12 3.50
C PRO A 11 -11.07 7.00 4.96
N ASP A 12 -10.60 7.92 5.79
CA ASP A 12 -11.05 8.06 7.17
C ASP A 12 -12.08 9.18 7.21
N LEU A 13 -13.34 8.82 7.36
CA LEU A 13 -14.44 9.77 7.32
C LEU A 13 -14.58 10.59 8.61
N GLU A 14 -13.99 10.14 9.71
CA GLU A 14 -14.06 10.87 10.98
C GLU A 14 -12.96 11.89 11.09
N GLU A 15 -11.72 11.50 10.83
CA GLU A 15 -10.57 12.39 11.01
C GLU A 15 -10.07 12.99 9.71
N GLY A 16 -10.56 12.50 8.59
CA GLY A 16 -10.07 12.89 7.27
C GLY A 16 -8.80 12.14 6.90
N GLY A 17 -8.39 12.29 5.66
CA GLY A 17 -7.22 11.62 5.16
C GLY A 17 -7.45 10.18 4.76
N TYR A 18 -6.36 9.45 4.59
CA TYR A 18 -6.37 8.08 4.07
C TYR A 18 -5.37 7.22 4.81
N THR A 19 -5.77 5.98 5.06
CA THR A 19 -4.83 4.92 5.41
C THR A 19 -4.44 4.21 4.11
N VAL A 20 -3.17 3.89 3.97
CA VAL A 20 -2.63 3.26 2.76
C VAL A 20 -2.08 1.89 3.12
N ILE A 21 -2.50 0.89 2.35
CA ILE A 21 -2.02 -0.49 2.51
C ILE A 21 -1.38 -0.90 1.20
N VAL A 22 -0.23 -1.57 1.26
CA VAL A 22 0.46 -2.10 0.09
C VAL A 22 0.37 -3.63 0.16
N PRO A 23 -0.62 -4.24 -0.51
CA PRO A 23 -0.89 -5.68 -0.36
C PRO A 23 0.28 -6.60 -0.70
N ALA A 24 1.07 -6.26 -1.70
CA ALA A 24 2.21 -7.10 -2.10
C ALA A 24 3.37 -7.05 -1.11
N LEU A 25 3.37 -6.09 -0.17
CA LEU A 25 4.43 -5.91 0.81
C LEU A 25 3.84 -6.02 2.22
N PRO A 26 3.84 -7.22 2.82
CA PRO A 26 3.20 -7.43 4.13
C PRO A 26 3.73 -6.47 5.19
N GLY A 27 2.81 -5.82 5.90
CA GLY A 27 3.16 -4.86 6.94
C GLY A 27 3.49 -3.46 6.43
N CYS A 28 3.50 -3.24 5.12
CA CYS A 28 3.76 -1.92 4.56
C CYS A 28 2.46 -1.10 4.57
N VAL A 29 2.33 -0.24 5.58
CA VAL A 29 1.15 0.60 5.81
C VAL A 29 1.61 2.01 6.07
N THR A 30 0.91 2.98 5.54
CA THR A 30 1.18 4.39 5.80
C THR A 30 -0.12 5.18 5.76
N GLU A 31 -0.04 6.49 5.84
CA GLU A 31 -1.20 7.36 5.82
C GLU A 31 -0.84 8.73 5.26
N GLY A 32 -1.86 9.48 4.88
CA GLY A 32 -1.70 10.86 4.41
C GLY A 32 -2.99 11.63 4.59
N ASP A 33 -2.89 12.94 4.73
CA ASP A 33 -4.05 13.81 4.96
C ASP A 33 -4.86 14.08 3.69
N THR A 34 -4.21 14.01 2.54
CA THR A 34 -4.83 14.18 1.24
C THR A 34 -4.50 12.99 0.36
N LEU A 35 -5.21 12.84 -0.75
CA LEU A 35 -4.91 11.79 -1.72
C LEU A 35 -3.47 11.92 -2.24
N GLU A 36 -3.06 13.13 -2.60
CA GLU A 36 -1.71 13.39 -3.10
C GLU A 36 -0.64 13.04 -2.07
N GLU A 37 -0.86 13.45 -0.82
CA GLU A 37 0.06 13.14 0.27
C GLU A 37 0.11 11.64 0.54
N ALA A 38 -1.05 10.98 0.55
CA ALA A 38 -1.10 9.53 0.76
C ALA A 38 -0.30 8.77 -0.30
N ILE A 39 -0.41 9.20 -1.57
CA ILE A 39 0.36 8.60 -2.66
C ILE A 39 1.86 8.84 -2.46
N ALA A 40 2.25 10.05 -2.09
CA ALA A 40 3.64 10.38 -1.82
C ALA A 40 4.21 9.56 -0.66
N MET A 41 3.42 9.44 0.43
CA MET A 41 3.81 8.63 1.58
C MET A 41 3.92 7.14 1.23
N ALA A 42 3.05 6.66 0.33
CA ALA A 42 3.13 5.28 -0.16
C ALA A 42 4.44 5.04 -0.89
N LYS A 43 4.84 5.95 -1.76
CA LYS A 43 6.11 5.83 -2.49
C LYS A 43 7.29 5.75 -1.53
N ASP A 44 7.31 6.61 -0.51
CA ASP A 44 8.38 6.61 0.50
C ASP A 44 8.38 5.32 1.32
N ALA A 45 7.20 4.87 1.75
CA ALA A 45 7.07 3.65 2.54
C ALA A 45 7.53 2.42 1.76
N ILE A 46 7.15 2.34 0.49
CA ILE A 46 7.57 1.23 -0.39
C ILE A 46 9.08 1.27 -0.59
N ALA A 47 9.64 2.44 -0.89
CA ALA A 47 11.08 2.59 -1.08
C ALA A 47 11.86 2.14 0.16
N GLY A 48 11.41 2.56 1.35
CA GLY A 48 12.05 2.15 2.60
C GLY A 48 11.93 0.66 2.86
N TYR A 49 10.78 0.08 2.58
CA TYR A 49 10.53 -1.34 2.73
C TYR A 49 11.47 -2.16 1.85
N LEU A 50 11.56 -1.79 0.57
CA LEU A 50 12.44 -2.47 -0.39
C LEU A 50 13.91 -2.31 -0.02
N GLU A 51 14.31 -1.14 0.47
CA GLU A 51 15.67 -0.89 0.93
C GLU A 51 16.02 -1.83 2.09
N SER A 52 15.11 -1.98 3.06
CA SER A 52 15.30 -2.88 4.18
C SER A 52 15.45 -4.33 3.74
N LEU A 53 14.66 -4.76 2.76
CA LEU A 53 14.78 -6.11 2.21
C LEU A 53 16.12 -6.33 1.54
N LYS A 54 16.59 -5.37 0.77
CA LYS A 54 17.91 -5.46 0.12
C LYS A 54 19.02 -5.57 1.13
N MET A 55 18.98 -4.77 2.20
CA MET A 55 19.97 -4.81 3.26
C MET A 55 19.98 -6.14 3.99
N ALA A 56 18.82 -6.76 4.14
CA ALA A 56 18.71 -8.08 4.78
C ALA A 56 19.06 -9.23 3.83
N GLY A 57 19.29 -8.94 2.55
CA GLY A 57 19.59 -9.96 1.55
C GLY A 57 18.40 -10.80 1.12
N GLY A 58 17.19 -10.35 1.45
CA GLY A 58 15.98 -11.06 1.09
C GLY A 58 15.52 -10.78 -0.33
N PRO A 59 14.65 -11.64 -0.87
CA PRO A 59 14.08 -11.43 -2.19
C PRO A 59 13.11 -10.25 -2.16
N ILE A 60 13.03 -9.54 -3.29
CA ILE A 60 12.09 -8.42 -3.43
C ILE A 60 10.79 -8.99 -4.00
N PRO A 61 9.67 -8.86 -3.27
CA PRO A 61 8.38 -9.31 -3.77
C PRO A 61 7.98 -8.55 -5.03
N GLU A 62 7.37 -9.26 -5.97
CA GLU A 62 6.82 -8.65 -7.17
C GLU A 62 5.31 -8.83 -7.14
N GLU A 63 4.60 -7.81 -7.58
CA GLU A 63 3.16 -7.92 -7.72
C GLU A 63 2.86 -8.51 -9.09
N THR A 64 2.39 -9.75 -9.11
CA THR A 64 2.06 -10.43 -10.35
C THR A 64 0.60 -10.26 -10.74
N VAL A 65 -0.28 -10.24 -9.74
CA VAL A 65 -1.72 -10.04 -9.94
C VAL A 65 -2.20 -9.01 -8.94
N PRO A 66 -2.74 -7.88 -9.39
CA PRO A 66 -3.25 -6.89 -8.45
C PRO A 66 -4.48 -7.42 -7.72
N PRO A 67 -4.69 -6.98 -6.46
CA PRO A 67 -5.88 -7.36 -5.72
C PRO A 67 -7.14 -6.81 -6.38
N GLN A 68 -8.25 -7.51 -6.19
CA GLN A 68 -9.55 -7.08 -6.69
C GLN A 68 -10.44 -6.71 -5.52
N MET A 69 -11.27 -5.71 -5.74
CA MET A 69 -12.25 -5.29 -4.75
C MET A 69 -13.64 -5.67 -5.26
N VAL A 70 -14.38 -6.44 -4.49
CA VAL A 70 -15.69 -6.95 -4.88
C VAL A 70 -16.66 -6.76 -3.73
N LYS A 71 -17.86 -6.27 -4.05
CA LYS A 71 -18.94 -6.20 -3.08
C LYS A 71 -19.76 -7.49 -3.16
N VAL A 72 -20.06 -8.06 -2.01
CA VAL A 72 -20.91 -9.24 -1.94
C VAL A 72 -22.15 -8.93 -1.12
N GLN A 73 -23.26 -9.57 -1.45
CA GLN A 73 -24.51 -9.43 -0.72
C GLN A 73 -24.62 -10.58 0.29
N VAL A 74 -25.00 -10.23 1.50
CA VAL A 74 -25.27 -11.21 2.53
C VAL A 74 -26.60 -10.84 3.19
N ALA A 75 -27.34 -11.85 3.60
CA ALA A 75 -28.56 -11.62 4.37
C ALA A 75 -28.16 -11.34 5.82
N ALA A 76 -28.69 -10.25 6.37
CA ALA A 76 -28.39 -9.83 7.72
C ALA A 76 -29.67 -9.55 8.51
#